data_f5a7950ec1f14eb0e8accaadd0edd910
#
_entry.id   f5a7950ec1f14eb0e8accaadd0edd910
#
_cell.length_a   1.000
_cell.length_b   1.000
_cell.length_c   1.000
_cell.angle_alpha   90.00
_cell.angle_beta   90.00
_cell.angle_gamma   90.00
#
_symmetry.space_group_name_H-M   'P 1'
#
loop_
_entity.id
_entity.type
_entity.pdbx_description
1 polymer ?
#
loop_
_entity_poly.entity_id
_entity_poly.type
_entity_poly.pdbx_seq_one_letter_code
_entity_poly.pdbx_strand_id
1 'polypeptide(L)'
;MKLRDLVKYRNILERTVSSNDDQNIERPIFQELTKFNSTVNFESLDINNIKQNMFLTQQDILKNLSVLYNDLNRFIQELNNMISELEPDYHAMSEEITIVDQNKSMETKEHSYNYGGLFITPPYAEQAPSETKKKFVGAMLKYVNFQWPGMEIGPITGELTKNIVALDPLYLADNNENRFDKIKRLWNKPYQGRLRYYVLDDNVDNPLQAFPKNQFGFIVSVDWFNYKPQSIIERYVQAAFDILRPGGVMLFTYNNCNYPKAVDKVDKMQYSYTNGNTLKQFCKSIGFEIVSSYDGEKEINWCVSWLELKKPGELTSLRGGQNLARINQLQ
;
A
#
# COMPACT_ATOMS: atom_id res chain seq x y z
N MET A 1 5.58 -24.51 -7.79
CA MET A 1 6.16 -23.24 -8.30
C MET A 1 5.96 -22.17 -7.23
N LYS A 2 6.86 -21.19 -7.12
CA LYS A 2 6.72 -20.15 -6.10
C LYS A 2 5.73 -19.07 -6.56
N LEU A 3 4.94 -18.53 -5.65
CA LEU A 3 4.00 -17.44 -5.91
C LEU A 3 4.66 -16.26 -6.63
N ARG A 4 5.90 -15.89 -6.23
CA ARG A 4 6.70 -14.85 -6.88
C ARG A 4 6.83 -15.04 -8.38
N ASP A 5 7.07 -16.27 -8.83
CA ASP A 5 7.30 -16.56 -10.25
C ASP A 5 5.97 -16.44 -11.03
N LEU A 6 4.86 -16.90 -10.46
CA LEU A 6 3.53 -16.72 -11.04
C LEU A 6 3.18 -15.26 -11.22
N VAL A 7 3.37 -14.45 -10.17
CA VAL A 7 3.13 -13.00 -10.20
C VAL A 7 4.03 -12.31 -11.23
N LYS A 8 5.31 -12.70 -11.33
CA LYS A 8 6.24 -12.17 -12.35
C LYS A 8 5.72 -12.42 -13.77
N TYR A 9 5.35 -13.66 -14.07
CA TYR A 9 4.89 -14.03 -15.42
C TYR A 9 3.55 -13.37 -15.77
N ARG A 10 2.59 -13.33 -14.83
CA ARG A 10 1.35 -12.58 -15.01
C ARG A 10 1.61 -11.13 -15.39
N ASN A 11 2.46 -10.42 -14.63
CA ASN A 11 2.75 -9.02 -14.87
C ASN A 11 3.43 -8.77 -16.21
N ILE A 12 4.28 -9.68 -16.68
CA ILE A 12 4.89 -9.62 -18.01
C ILE A 12 3.80 -9.70 -19.08
N LEU A 13 2.87 -10.66 -18.95
CA LEU A 13 1.80 -10.86 -19.92
C LEU A 13 0.79 -9.70 -19.93
N GLU A 14 0.40 -9.21 -18.76
CA GLU A 14 -0.51 -8.05 -18.65
C GLU A 14 0.08 -6.79 -19.33
N ARG A 15 1.39 -6.56 -19.18
CA ARG A 15 2.09 -5.47 -19.90
C ARG A 15 2.10 -5.69 -21.39
N THR A 16 2.32 -6.92 -21.84
CA THR A 16 2.32 -7.26 -23.27
C THR A 16 0.95 -7.02 -23.90
N VAL A 17 -0.12 -7.40 -23.20
CA VAL A 17 -1.51 -7.16 -23.66
C VAL A 17 -1.88 -5.68 -23.63
N SER A 18 -1.36 -4.92 -22.65
CA SER A 18 -1.66 -3.50 -22.49
C SER A 18 -0.84 -2.56 -23.39
N SER A 19 0.33 -3.03 -23.88
CA SER A 19 1.14 -2.25 -24.81
C SER A 19 0.54 -2.37 -26.20
N ASN A 20 -0.11 -1.31 -26.66
CA ASN A 20 -0.59 -1.18 -28.06
C ASN A 20 0.55 -1.06 -29.08
N ASP A 21 1.80 -1.30 -28.67
CA ASP A 21 2.98 -1.13 -29.50
C ASP A 21 3.36 -2.49 -30.10
N ASP A 22 2.73 -2.85 -31.21
CA ASP A 22 2.89 -4.10 -31.94
C ASP A 22 4.33 -4.39 -32.42
N GLN A 23 5.25 -3.42 -32.29
CA GLN A 23 6.63 -3.53 -32.77
C GLN A 23 7.66 -3.91 -31.72
N ASN A 24 7.32 -3.91 -30.42
CA ASN A 24 8.26 -4.12 -29.30
C ASN A 24 7.91 -5.29 -28.39
N ILE A 25 7.27 -6.33 -28.92
CA ILE A 25 7.16 -7.58 -28.16
C ILE A 25 8.54 -8.25 -28.17
N GLU A 26 9.36 -7.87 -27.19
CA GLU A 26 10.77 -8.22 -27.13
C GLU A 26 11.01 -9.73 -27.00
N ARG A 27 12.00 -10.23 -27.74
CA ARG A 27 12.52 -11.60 -27.63
C ARG A 27 12.70 -12.11 -26.18
N PRO A 28 13.06 -11.27 -25.18
CA PRO A 28 13.15 -11.68 -23.78
C PRO A 28 11.87 -12.26 -23.20
N ILE A 29 10.70 -11.72 -23.55
CA ILE A 29 9.39 -12.20 -23.05
C ILE A 29 9.13 -13.63 -23.49
N PHE A 30 9.45 -13.96 -24.74
CA PHE A 30 9.27 -15.32 -25.23
C PHE A 30 10.25 -16.31 -24.63
N GLN A 31 11.48 -15.90 -24.37
CA GLN A 31 12.43 -16.75 -23.68
C GLN A 31 11.98 -17.07 -22.26
N GLU A 32 11.43 -16.08 -21.54
CA GLU A 32 10.88 -16.28 -20.20
C GLU A 32 9.63 -17.17 -20.23
N LEU A 33 8.68 -16.93 -21.15
CA LEU A 33 7.49 -17.77 -21.33
C LEU A 33 7.83 -19.21 -21.72
N THR A 34 8.87 -19.41 -22.54
CA THR A 34 9.33 -20.77 -22.92
C THR A 34 9.91 -21.49 -21.73
N LYS A 35 10.72 -20.82 -20.90
CA LYS A 35 11.23 -21.39 -19.64
C LYS A 35 10.09 -21.73 -18.69
N PHE A 36 9.10 -20.87 -18.60
CA PHE A 36 7.93 -21.08 -17.79
C PHE A 36 7.15 -22.32 -18.23
N ASN A 37 6.82 -22.44 -19.53
CA ASN A 37 6.12 -23.60 -20.08
C ASN A 37 6.88 -24.93 -19.89
N SER A 38 8.21 -24.90 -19.90
CA SER A 38 9.01 -26.08 -19.60
C SER A 38 8.94 -26.54 -18.13
N THR A 39 8.58 -25.62 -17.23
CA THR A 39 8.49 -25.85 -15.78
C THR A 39 7.06 -26.20 -15.34
N VAL A 40 6.06 -25.72 -16.08
CA VAL A 40 4.63 -25.95 -15.81
C VAL A 40 4.02 -26.54 -17.08
N ASN A 41 3.59 -27.78 -17.03
CA ASN A 41 3.00 -28.45 -18.17
C ASN A 41 1.60 -27.90 -18.43
N PHE A 42 1.49 -26.82 -19.19
CA PHE A 42 0.22 -26.30 -19.69
C PHE A 42 -0.17 -27.05 -20.95
N GLU A 43 -0.96 -28.08 -20.82
CA GLU A 43 -1.47 -28.87 -21.96
C GLU A 43 -2.33 -28.03 -22.92
N SER A 44 -2.81 -26.85 -22.47
CA SER A 44 -3.71 -26.00 -23.24
C SER A 44 -3.03 -24.84 -23.98
N LEU A 45 -1.73 -24.61 -23.80
CA LEU A 45 -1.02 -23.48 -24.41
C LEU A 45 0.01 -23.95 -25.44
N ASP A 46 -0.32 -23.74 -26.69
CA ASP A 46 0.63 -23.90 -27.76
C ASP A 46 1.49 -22.63 -27.93
N ILE A 47 2.57 -22.56 -27.12
CA ILE A 47 3.55 -21.45 -27.20
C ILE A 47 4.23 -21.40 -28.58
N ASN A 48 4.32 -22.54 -29.29
CA ASN A 48 4.86 -22.56 -30.65
C ASN A 48 3.89 -21.88 -31.61
N ASN A 49 2.59 -22.04 -31.42
CA ASN A 49 1.58 -21.33 -32.17
C ASN A 49 1.60 -19.81 -31.88
N ILE A 50 1.73 -19.42 -30.63
CA ILE A 50 1.94 -18.00 -30.24
C ILE A 50 3.19 -17.43 -30.92
N LYS A 51 4.33 -18.17 -30.91
CA LYS A 51 5.55 -17.74 -31.59
C LYS A 51 5.37 -17.63 -33.11
N GLN A 52 4.73 -18.59 -33.73
CA GLN A 52 4.47 -18.54 -35.17
C GLN A 52 3.60 -17.35 -35.55
N ASN A 53 2.55 -17.09 -34.81
CA ASN A 53 1.64 -15.95 -35.04
C ASN A 53 2.32 -14.59 -34.90
N MET A 54 3.41 -14.48 -34.14
CA MET A 54 4.16 -13.24 -33.98
C MET A 54 5.24 -13.00 -35.04
N PHE A 55 5.63 -14.03 -35.79
CA PHE A 55 6.59 -13.91 -36.90
C PHE A 55 5.91 -13.79 -38.27
N LEU A 56 4.59 -13.72 -38.32
CA LEU A 56 3.82 -13.55 -39.55
C LEU A 56 3.91 -12.13 -40.11
N THR A 57 3.76 -11.99 -41.42
CA THR A 57 3.78 -10.70 -42.10
C THR A 57 2.66 -9.76 -41.63
N GLN A 58 2.83 -8.44 -41.80
CA GLN A 58 1.89 -7.43 -41.29
C GLN A 58 0.40 -7.68 -41.66
N GLN A 59 0.14 -8.33 -42.80
CA GLN A 59 -1.24 -8.66 -43.23
C GLN A 59 -1.81 -9.84 -42.46
N ASP A 60 -1.00 -10.80 -42.06
CA ASP A 60 -1.42 -11.94 -41.23
C ASP A 60 -1.57 -11.58 -39.75
N ILE A 61 -0.79 -10.59 -39.28
CA ILE A 61 -0.84 -10.08 -37.91
C ILE A 61 -2.24 -9.57 -37.57
N LEU A 62 -2.84 -8.74 -38.41
CA LEU A 62 -4.19 -8.19 -38.16
C LEU A 62 -5.27 -9.29 -38.09
N LYS A 63 -5.10 -10.38 -38.81
CA LYS A 63 -6.05 -11.50 -38.84
C LYS A 63 -5.92 -12.42 -37.64
N ASN A 64 -4.71 -12.53 -37.08
CA ASN A 64 -4.40 -13.43 -35.98
C ASN A 64 -4.27 -12.71 -34.61
N LEU A 65 -4.23 -11.38 -34.58
CA LEU A 65 -4.15 -10.57 -33.35
C LEU A 65 -5.26 -10.93 -32.35
N SER A 66 -6.50 -11.10 -32.81
CA SER A 66 -7.62 -11.45 -31.94
C SER A 66 -7.45 -12.83 -31.29
N VAL A 67 -6.89 -13.80 -32.02
CA VAL A 67 -6.60 -15.14 -31.49
C VAL A 67 -5.47 -15.07 -30.47
N LEU A 68 -4.40 -14.35 -30.80
CA LEU A 68 -3.26 -14.15 -29.91
C LEU A 68 -3.68 -13.47 -28.59
N TYR A 69 -4.48 -12.40 -28.65
CA TYR A 69 -4.99 -11.72 -27.47
C TYR A 69 -5.88 -12.63 -26.62
N ASN A 70 -6.72 -13.45 -27.23
CA ASN A 70 -7.56 -14.39 -26.51
C ASN A 70 -6.70 -15.45 -25.79
N ASP A 71 -5.67 -15.99 -26.43
CA ASP A 71 -4.78 -16.97 -25.83
C ASP A 71 -3.97 -16.37 -24.67
N LEU A 72 -3.45 -15.14 -24.84
CA LEU A 72 -2.74 -14.43 -23.77
C LEU A 72 -3.66 -14.13 -22.58
N ASN A 73 -4.88 -13.66 -22.83
CA ASN A 73 -5.86 -13.40 -21.77
C ASN A 73 -6.27 -14.70 -21.04
N ARG A 74 -6.46 -15.80 -21.77
CA ARG A 74 -6.71 -17.11 -21.16
C ARG A 74 -5.54 -17.53 -20.26
N PHE A 75 -4.31 -17.32 -20.70
CA PHE A 75 -3.14 -17.65 -19.92
C PHE A 75 -3.01 -16.78 -18.64
N ILE A 76 -3.27 -15.48 -18.76
CA ILE A 76 -3.36 -14.60 -17.60
C ILE A 76 -4.41 -15.10 -16.60
N GLN A 77 -5.54 -15.57 -17.09
CA GLN A 77 -6.60 -16.12 -16.24
C GLN A 77 -6.17 -17.40 -15.52
N GLU A 78 -5.48 -18.30 -16.20
CA GLU A 78 -4.92 -19.52 -15.59
C GLU A 78 -3.88 -19.18 -14.52
N LEU A 79 -2.99 -18.20 -14.77
CA LEU A 79 -2.05 -17.71 -13.77
C LEU A 79 -2.75 -17.09 -12.55
N ASN A 80 -3.82 -16.32 -12.77
CA ASN A 80 -4.61 -15.76 -11.67
C ASN A 80 -5.26 -16.86 -10.83
N ASN A 81 -5.78 -17.92 -11.45
CA ASN A 81 -6.34 -19.06 -10.72
C ASN A 81 -5.27 -19.74 -9.84
N MET A 82 -4.08 -20.00 -10.40
CA MET A 82 -2.97 -20.59 -9.62
C MET A 82 -2.48 -19.68 -8.50
N ILE A 83 -2.47 -18.37 -8.71
CA ILE A 83 -2.14 -17.39 -7.66
C ILE A 83 -3.20 -17.48 -6.55
N SER A 84 -4.48 -17.49 -6.91
CA SER A 84 -5.59 -17.57 -5.95
C SER A 84 -5.58 -18.86 -5.12
N GLU A 85 -5.09 -19.96 -5.69
CA GLU A 85 -4.92 -21.24 -4.96
C GLU A 85 -3.81 -21.14 -3.89
N LEU A 86 -2.78 -20.35 -4.11
CA LEU A 86 -1.66 -20.19 -3.16
C LEU A 86 -1.88 -19.06 -2.14
N GLU A 87 -2.74 -18.09 -2.44
CA GLU A 87 -2.98 -16.93 -1.55
C GLU A 87 -3.36 -17.31 -0.11
N PRO A 88 -4.23 -18.31 0.14
CA PRO A 88 -4.59 -18.70 1.51
C PRO A 88 -3.39 -19.09 2.36
N ASP A 89 -2.39 -19.81 1.80
CA ASP A 89 -1.19 -20.20 2.53
C ASP A 89 -0.34 -18.97 2.91
N TYR A 90 -0.25 -17.99 2.03
CA TYR A 90 0.47 -16.74 2.28
C TYR A 90 -0.25 -15.83 3.29
N HIS A 91 -1.58 -15.85 3.30
CA HIS A 91 -2.37 -15.18 4.34
C HIS A 91 -2.16 -15.86 5.70
N ALA A 92 -2.26 -17.19 5.78
CA ALA A 92 -2.01 -17.94 7.00
C ALA A 92 -0.59 -17.70 7.55
N MET A 93 0.42 -17.72 6.67
CA MET A 93 1.80 -17.41 7.02
C MET A 93 1.93 -15.97 7.59
N SER A 94 1.19 -15.02 7.05
CA SER A 94 1.20 -13.63 7.54
C SER A 94 0.57 -13.50 8.92
N GLU A 95 -0.46 -14.25 9.23
CA GLU A 95 -1.07 -14.28 10.57
C GLU A 95 -0.10 -14.86 11.61
N GLU A 96 0.64 -15.90 11.27
CA GLU A 96 1.66 -16.49 12.16
C GLU A 96 2.82 -15.54 12.44
N ILE A 97 3.31 -14.82 11.42
CA ILE A 97 4.40 -13.83 11.57
C ILE A 97 3.99 -12.72 12.53
N THR A 98 2.73 -12.31 12.48
CA THR A 98 2.23 -11.18 13.26
C THR A 98 2.36 -11.40 14.76
N ILE A 99 2.26 -12.64 15.25
CA ILE A 99 2.28 -12.95 16.69
C ILE A 99 3.70 -12.97 17.27
N VAL A 100 4.67 -13.46 16.51
CA VAL A 100 6.01 -13.78 17.05
C VAL A 100 7.08 -12.75 16.72
N ASP A 101 7.09 -12.23 15.47
CA ASP A 101 8.25 -11.50 14.93
C ASP A 101 8.07 -9.98 14.82
N GLN A 102 6.85 -9.45 14.91
CA GLN A 102 6.65 -8.00 14.85
C GLN A 102 7.37 -7.27 15.98
N ASN A 103 7.33 -7.81 17.18
CA ASN A 103 8.04 -7.22 18.32
C ASN A 103 9.56 -7.29 18.11
N LYS A 104 10.10 -8.42 17.67
CA LYS A 104 11.54 -8.58 17.40
C LYS A 104 12.04 -7.75 16.22
N SER A 105 11.32 -7.75 15.10
CA SER A 105 11.75 -6.99 13.93
C SER A 105 11.64 -5.48 14.16
N MET A 106 10.66 -5.04 14.96
CA MET A 106 10.50 -3.65 15.33
C MET A 106 11.52 -3.22 16.40
N GLU A 107 11.85 -4.06 17.38
CA GLU A 107 12.92 -3.81 18.35
C GLU A 107 14.29 -3.72 17.66
N THR A 108 14.58 -4.58 16.70
CA THR A 108 15.80 -4.54 15.89
C THR A 108 15.87 -3.27 15.04
N LYS A 109 14.73 -2.82 14.52
CA LYS A 109 14.61 -1.54 13.80
C LYS A 109 14.86 -0.35 14.70
N GLU A 110 14.34 -0.35 15.90
CA GLU A 110 14.55 0.73 16.85
C GLU A 110 16.02 0.99 17.13
N HIS A 111 16.89 0.00 17.02
CA HIS A 111 18.33 0.14 17.20
C HIS A 111 19.07 0.69 15.96
N SER A 112 18.50 0.55 14.77
CA SER A 112 19.13 1.02 13.52
C SER A 112 18.75 2.47 13.11
N TYR A 113 18.02 3.16 13.97
CA TYR A 113 17.33 4.44 13.68
C TYR A 113 18.17 5.70 13.66
N ASN A 114 19.46 5.63 13.72
CA ASN A 114 20.28 6.85 13.80
C ASN A 114 20.46 7.62 12.47
N TYR A 115 19.79 7.25 11.40
CA TYR A 115 20.03 7.86 10.08
C TYR A 115 18.77 8.19 9.31
N GLY A 116 18.29 9.38 9.46
CA GLY A 116 17.45 10.26 8.61
C GLY A 116 16.72 9.71 7.39
N GLY A 117 16.12 8.53 7.45
CA GLY A 117 15.28 7.97 6.39
C GLY A 117 13.80 8.14 6.69
N LEU A 118 13.00 8.46 5.67
CA LEU A 118 11.55 8.52 5.79
C LEU A 118 10.97 7.13 6.13
N PHE A 119 11.64 6.13 5.63
CA PHE A 119 11.32 4.72 5.81
C PHE A 119 12.51 4.07 6.43
N ILE A 120 12.31 3.56 7.62
CA ILE A 120 13.36 2.93 8.34
C ILE A 120 13.28 1.46 8.06
N THR A 121 14.37 1.01 7.61
CA THR A 121 14.51 -0.34 7.13
C THR A 121 15.31 -1.14 8.15
N PRO A 122 14.94 -2.40 8.43
CA PRO A 122 15.83 -3.34 9.07
C PRO A 122 17.16 -3.37 8.30
N PRO A 123 18.26 -3.85 8.89
CA PRO A 123 19.57 -3.87 8.23
C PRO A 123 19.58 -4.63 6.88
N TYR A 124 18.50 -5.27 6.53
CA TYR A 124 18.33 -6.03 5.27
C TYR A 124 17.36 -5.39 4.26
N ALA A 125 16.74 -4.27 4.61
CA ALA A 125 15.80 -3.64 3.70
C ALA A 125 16.44 -2.41 3.05
N GLU A 126 16.13 -2.24 1.80
CA GLU A 126 16.65 -1.18 0.94
C GLU A 126 16.02 0.17 1.33
N GLN A 127 16.82 1.21 1.39
CA GLN A 127 16.31 2.56 1.65
C GLN A 127 15.43 3.03 0.49
N ALA A 128 14.34 3.72 0.82
CA ALA A 128 13.54 4.36 -0.20
C ALA A 128 14.37 5.32 -1.04
N PRO A 129 14.27 5.26 -2.37
CA PRO A 129 14.85 6.25 -3.23
C PRO A 129 14.43 7.66 -2.83
N SER A 130 15.34 8.64 -2.92
CA SER A 130 15.07 10.02 -2.52
C SER A 130 13.86 10.63 -3.22
N GLU A 131 13.64 10.27 -4.47
CA GLU A 131 12.48 10.72 -5.26
C GLU A 131 11.17 10.12 -4.76
N THR A 132 11.16 8.85 -4.37
CA THR A 132 9.98 8.20 -3.80
C THR A 132 9.61 8.82 -2.46
N LYS A 133 10.61 9.12 -1.62
CA LYS A 133 10.41 9.86 -0.36
C LYS A 133 9.78 11.22 -0.61
N LYS A 134 10.30 11.98 -1.58
CA LYS A 134 9.74 13.30 -1.96
C LYS A 134 8.28 13.16 -2.44
N LYS A 135 7.98 12.17 -3.28
CA LYS A 135 6.61 11.91 -3.76
C LYS A 135 5.67 11.61 -2.61
N PHE A 136 6.07 10.73 -1.68
CA PHE A 136 5.25 10.39 -0.52
C PHE A 136 5.02 11.59 0.40
N VAL A 137 6.08 12.32 0.77
CA VAL A 137 5.97 13.55 1.57
C VAL A 137 5.13 14.58 0.85
N GLY A 138 5.28 14.74 -0.47
CA GLY A 138 4.43 15.62 -1.28
C GLY A 138 2.96 15.23 -1.24
N ALA A 139 2.64 13.92 -1.31
CA ALA A 139 1.28 13.43 -1.16
C ALA A 139 0.72 13.72 0.23
N MET A 140 1.51 13.50 1.27
CA MET A 140 1.14 13.73 2.66
C MET A 140 0.88 15.21 2.95
N LEU A 141 1.77 16.11 2.48
CA LEU A 141 1.68 17.56 2.75
C LEU A 141 0.46 18.23 2.11
N LYS A 142 -0.16 17.63 1.10
CA LYS A 142 -1.42 18.14 0.51
C LYS A 142 -2.55 18.24 1.56
N TYR A 143 -2.53 17.36 2.57
CA TYR A 143 -3.61 17.18 3.53
C TYR A 143 -3.30 17.73 4.91
N VAL A 144 -2.09 18.25 5.12
CA VAL A 144 -1.69 18.84 6.39
C VAL A 144 -2.29 20.23 6.55
N ASN A 145 -3.26 20.34 7.46
CA ASN A 145 -3.98 21.59 7.71
C ASN A 145 -4.29 21.74 9.20
N PHE A 146 -3.92 22.87 9.79
CA PHE A 146 -4.15 23.19 11.22
C PHE A 146 -5.63 23.30 11.61
N GLN A 147 -6.53 23.35 10.65
CA GLN A 147 -7.98 23.44 10.92
C GLN A 147 -8.58 22.10 11.37
N TRP A 148 -7.89 20.99 11.10
CA TRP A 148 -8.41 19.65 11.31
C TRP A 148 -7.52 18.81 12.21
N PRO A 149 -8.12 18.00 13.10
CA PRO A 149 -7.39 16.93 13.74
C PRO A 149 -6.83 15.97 12.72
N GLY A 150 -5.62 15.50 12.97
CA GLY A 150 -4.99 14.45 12.21
C GLY A 150 -4.59 13.28 13.08
N MET A 151 -4.30 12.14 12.45
CA MET A 151 -3.83 10.95 13.12
C MET A 151 -2.67 10.33 12.35
N GLU A 152 -1.63 9.93 13.08
CA GLU A 152 -0.58 9.04 12.59
C GLU A 152 -0.71 7.69 13.28
N ILE A 153 -0.90 6.63 12.48
CA ILE A 153 -0.97 5.25 12.95
C ILE A 153 0.41 4.63 12.77
N GLY A 154 0.99 4.11 13.86
CA GLY A 154 2.33 3.54 13.88
C GLY A 154 3.43 4.58 13.68
N PRO A 155 3.52 5.64 14.51
CA PRO A 155 4.52 6.71 14.35
C PRO A 155 5.96 6.22 14.57
N ILE A 156 6.16 5.03 15.07
CA ILE A 156 7.40 4.30 15.33
C ILE A 156 8.48 5.16 16.01
N THR A 157 9.12 6.09 15.28
CA THR A 157 10.17 6.99 15.82
C THR A 157 9.79 8.46 15.85
N GLY A 158 8.64 8.81 15.28
CA GLY A 158 8.22 10.20 15.15
C GLY A 158 8.94 11.02 14.08
N GLU A 159 9.75 10.40 13.22
CA GLU A 159 10.42 11.13 12.13
C GLU A 159 9.45 11.71 11.11
N LEU A 160 8.40 10.96 10.78
CA LEU A 160 7.34 11.46 9.93
C LEU A 160 6.46 12.48 10.61
N THR A 161 6.23 12.31 11.89
CA THR A 161 5.42 13.21 12.72
C THR A 161 5.81 14.66 12.51
N LYS A 162 7.09 14.98 12.33
CA LYS A 162 7.57 16.36 12.07
C LYS A 162 6.95 17.01 10.84
N ASN A 163 6.57 16.23 9.82
CA ASN A 163 5.99 16.76 8.60
C ASN A 163 4.49 17.04 8.73
N ILE A 164 3.84 16.46 9.74
CA ILE A 164 2.38 16.57 9.94
C ILE A 164 1.99 17.32 11.22
N VAL A 165 2.97 17.91 11.89
CA VAL A 165 2.76 18.63 13.16
C VAL A 165 1.86 19.88 13.06
N ALA A 166 1.56 20.35 11.86
CA ALA A 166 0.59 21.42 11.66
C ALA A 166 -0.86 20.95 11.84
N LEU A 167 -1.15 19.65 11.91
CA LEU A 167 -2.44 19.11 12.27
C LEU A 167 -2.73 19.41 13.76
N ASP A 168 -3.93 19.87 14.08
CA ASP A 168 -4.26 20.31 15.42
C ASP A 168 -5.66 19.88 15.90
N PRO A 169 -5.74 19.01 16.91
CA PRO A 169 -4.67 18.23 17.54
C PRO A 169 -4.16 17.10 16.63
N LEU A 170 -2.92 16.68 16.89
CA LEU A 170 -2.34 15.49 16.25
C LEU A 170 -2.41 14.30 17.19
N TYR A 171 -3.03 13.22 16.71
CA TYR A 171 -3.16 11.96 17.42
C TYR A 171 -2.09 11.00 16.94
N LEU A 172 -1.34 10.44 17.87
CA LEU A 172 -0.31 9.42 17.64
C LEU A 172 -0.82 8.12 18.23
N ALA A 173 -1.09 7.15 17.38
CA ALA A 173 -1.71 5.89 17.75
C ALA A 173 -0.77 4.73 17.40
N ASP A 174 -0.39 3.90 18.37
CA ASP A 174 0.53 2.77 18.19
C ASP A 174 0.12 1.62 19.11
N ASN A 175 0.43 0.38 18.74
CA ASN A 175 0.21 -0.79 19.60
C ASN A 175 1.33 -1.00 20.65
N ASN A 176 2.37 -0.18 20.65
CA ASN A 176 3.47 -0.21 21.61
C ASN A 176 3.62 1.14 22.33
N GLU A 177 3.16 1.20 23.58
CA GLU A 177 3.20 2.41 24.42
C GLU A 177 4.63 2.94 24.64
N ASN A 178 5.63 2.06 24.70
CA ASN A 178 7.03 2.46 24.93
C ASN A 178 7.59 3.38 23.85
N ARG A 179 7.01 3.38 22.66
CA ARG A 179 7.42 4.26 21.55
C ARG A 179 7.04 5.72 21.81
N PHE A 180 5.96 5.97 22.53
CA PHE A 180 5.53 7.33 22.83
C PHE A 180 6.53 8.11 23.66
N ASP A 181 7.25 7.47 24.58
CA ASP A 181 8.26 8.16 25.38
C ASP A 181 9.47 8.61 24.56
N LYS A 182 9.83 7.87 23.53
CA LYS A 182 10.86 8.29 22.57
C LYS A 182 10.38 9.49 21.76
N ILE A 183 9.15 9.43 21.25
CA ILE A 183 8.53 10.50 20.45
C ILE A 183 8.39 11.77 21.27
N LYS A 184 7.92 11.70 22.52
CA LYS A 184 7.80 12.85 23.42
C LYS A 184 9.11 13.63 23.56
N ARG A 185 10.26 12.95 23.55
CA ARG A 185 11.58 13.59 23.68
C ARG A 185 12.01 14.39 22.45
N LEU A 186 11.38 14.16 21.29
CA LEU A 186 11.69 14.88 20.06
C LEU A 186 11.11 16.31 20.04
N TRP A 187 10.18 16.61 20.95
CA TRP A 187 9.41 17.84 20.92
C TRP A 187 9.58 18.68 22.17
N ASN A 188 9.60 20.01 21.98
CA ASN A 188 9.56 20.95 23.10
C ASN A 188 8.17 20.91 23.80
N LYS A 189 8.15 21.37 25.07
CA LYS A 189 6.94 21.34 25.91
C LYS A 189 5.69 21.97 25.27
N PRO A 190 5.75 23.15 24.62
CA PRO A 190 4.58 23.73 23.97
C PRO A 190 3.98 22.85 22.88
N TYR A 191 4.83 22.12 22.17
CA TYR A 191 4.40 21.23 21.10
C TYR A 191 3.81 19.93 21.62
N GLN A 192 4.36 19.38 22.70
CA GLN A 192 3.84 18.17 23.35
C GLN A 192 2.37 18.34 23.77
N GLY A 193 1.96 19.55 24.16
CA GLY A 193 0.58 19.85 24.53
C GLY A 193 -0.46 19.66 23.40
N ARG A 194 0.00 19.61 22.15
CA ARG A 194 -0.87 19.38 20.97
C ARG A 194 -0.96 17.91 20.56
N LEU A 195 -0.03 17.08 21.05
CA LEU A 195 0.01 15.67 20.73
C LEU A 195 -0.94 14.88 21.66
N ARG A 196 -1.61 13.90 21.10
CA ARG A 196 -2.48 12.96 21.83
C ARG A 196 -2.00 11.56 21.56
N TYR A 197 -1.78 10.75 22.59
CA TYR A 197 -1.22 9.42 22.49
C TYR A 197 -2.28 8.38 22.81
N TYR A 198 -2.40 7.36 21.96
CA TYR A 198 -3.36 6.27 22.11
C TYR A 198 -2.71 4.93 21.84
N VAL A 199 -2.92 3.98 22.75
CA VAL A 199 -2.51 2.59 22.55
C VAL A 199 -3.60 1.89 21.75
N LEU A 200 -3.20 1.22 20.67
CA LEU A 200 -4.07 0.47 19.78
C LEU A 200 -4.06 -1.01 20.15
N ASP A 201 -5.18 -1.69 19.96
CA ASP A 201 -5.30 -3.13 20.05
C ASP A 201 -5.66 -3.69 18.67
N ASP A 202 -4.75 -4.48 18.09
CA ASP A 202 -4.95 -5.11 16.79
C ASP A 202 -5.92 -6.31 16.83
N ASN A 203 -6.25 -6.81 18.03
CA ASN A 203 -7.08 -8.00 18.19
C ASN A 203 -8.58 -7.71 18.23
N VAL A 204 -8.96 -6.42 18.28
CA VAL A 204 -10.37 -6.02 18.29
C VAL A 204 -10.91 -5.78 16.88
N ASP A 205 -12.21 -5.95 16.70
CA ASP A 205 -12.85 -5.74 15.39
C ASP A 205 -12.77 -4.29 14.90
N ASN A 206 -12.85 -3.32 15.82
CA ASN A 206 -12.68 -1.91 15.51
C ASN A 206 -11.51 -1.32 16.32
N PRO A 207 -10.29 -1.31 15.76
CA PRO A 207 -9.11 -0.82 16.47
C PRO A 207 -9.14 0.70 16.73
N LEU A 208 -10.04 1.44 16.09
CA LEU A 208 -10.21 2.89 16.27
C LEU A 208 -11.50 3.26 17.00
N GLN A 209 -12.13 2.32 17.71
CA GLN A 209 -13.41 2.53 18.42
C GLN A 209 -13.38 3.62 19.48
N ALA A 210 -12.20 3.96 20.03
CA ALA A 210 -12.03 5.03 21.01
C ALA A 210 -12.21 6.44 20.43
N PHE A 211 -12.24 6.56 19.10
CA PHE A 211 -12.32 7.85 18.43
C PHE A 211 -13.75 8.16 17.94
N PRO A 212 -14.20 9.43 18.07
CA PRO A 212 -15.50 9.83 17.55
C PRO A 212 -15.58 9.72 16.02
N LYS A 213 -16.78 9.40 15.53
CA LYS A 213 -17.07 9.42 14.09
C LYS A 213 -16.92 10.81 13.50
N ASN A 214 -16.49 10.89 12.24
CA ASN A 214 -16.35 12.14 11.49
C ASN A 214 -15.50 13.20 12.20
N GLN A 215 -14.39 12.80 12.84
CA GLN A 215 -13.50 13.71 13.56
C GLN A 215 -12.30 14.16 12.73
N PHE A 216 -11.65 13.26 12.01
CA PHE A 216 -10.35 13.50 11.41
C PHE A 216 -10.43 14.03 9.98
N GLY A 217 -9.57 15.01 9.66
CA GLY A 217 -9.37 15.46 8.29
C GLY A 217 -8.33 14.63 7.53
N PHE A 218 -7.33 14.12 8.27
CA PHE A 218 -6.26 13.34 7.68
C PHE A 218 -5.78 12.22 8.61
N ILE A 219 -5.58 11.04 8.04
CA ILE A 219 -4.98 9.87 8.72
C ILE A 219 -3.82 9.39 7.86
N VAL A 220 -2.66 9.16 8.47
CA VAL A 220 -1.49 8.64 7.79
C VAL A 220 -0.90 7.44 8.52
N SER A 221 -0.38 6.47 7.76
CA SER A 221 0.38 5.34 8.31
C SER A 221 1.50 4.96 7.35
N VAL A 222 2.73 4.90 7.85
CA VAL A 222 3.91 4.59 7.05
C VAL A 222 4.67 3.44 7.64
N ASP A 223 5.02 2.49 6.79
CA ASP A 223 5.75 1.26 7.13
C ASP A 223 5.08 0.37 8.20
N TRP A 224 3.97 0.76 8.77
CA TRP A 224 3.32 0.02 9.84
C TRP A 224 2.46 -1.12 9.28
N PHE A 225 1.66 -0.86 8.23
CA PHE A 225 0.82 -1.88 7.59
C PHE A 225 1.60 -2.90 6.76
N ASN A 226 2.85 -2.63 6.42
CA ASN A 226 3.70 -3.61 5.73
C ASN A 226 3.90 -4.90 6.55
N TYR A 227 3.70 -4.83 7.86
CA TYR A 227 3.87 -5.93 8.81
C TYR A 227 2.55 -6.52 9.31
N LYS A 228 1.43 -6.00 8.85
CA LYS A 228 0.11 -6.43 9.28
C LYS A 228 -0.52 -7.35 8.24
N PRO A 229 -1.16 -8.46 8.66
CA PRO A 229 -2.02 -9.23 7.78
C PRO A 229 -3.06 -8.36 7.10
N GLN A 230 -3.47 -8.73 5.91
CA GLN A 230 -4.47 -7.98 5.15
C GLN A 230 -5.78 -7.81 5.93
N SER A 231 -6.21 -8.84 6.67
CA SER A 231 -7.39 -8.81 7.54
C SER A 231 -7.35 -7.68 8.58
N ILE A 232 -6.16 -7.43 9.16
CA ILE A 232 -5.94 -6.32 10.08
C ILE A 232 -5.96 -4.98 9.33
N ILE A 233 -5.30 -4.88 8.17
CA ILE A 233 -5.32 -3.66 7.35
C ILE A 233 -6.76 -3.26 7.02
N GLU A 234 -7.58 -4.23 6.59
CA GLU A 234 -8.98 -4.00 6.24
C GLU A 234 -9.80 -3.48 7.42
N ARG A 235 -9.60 -4.02 8.63
CA ARG A 235 -10.24 -3.50 9.85
C ARG A 235 -9.87 -2.04 10.14
N TYR A 236 -8.58 -1.69 10.01
CA TYR A 236 -8.14 -0.31 10.18
C TYR A 236 -8.69 0.63 9.12
N VAL A 237 -8.74 0.21 7.86
CA VAL A 237 -9.30 0.99 6.76
C VAL A 237 -10.80 1.22 6.97
N GLN A 238 -11.55 0.18 7.38
CA GLN A 238 -12.97 0.31 7.72
C GLN A 238 -13.17 1.29 8.89
N ALA A 239 -12.41 1.14 9.97
CA ALA A 239 -12.47 2.00 11.12
C ALA A 239 -12.09 3.46 10.79
N ALA A 240 -11.08 3.66 9.93
CA ALA A 240 -10.66 4.97 9.45
C ALA A 240 -11.78 5.65 8.63
N PHE A 241 -12.53 4.90 7.81
CA PHE A 241 -13.68 5.44 7.10
C PHE A 241 -14.71 6.03 8.06
N ASP A 242 -14.98 5.37 9.18
CA ASP A 242 -15.96 5.84 10.17
C ASP A 242 -15.52 7.14 10.85
N ILE A 243 -14.26 7.23 11.25
CA ILE A 243 -13.74 8.39 12.00
C ILE A 243 -13.29 9.57 11.12
N LEU A 244 -13.06 9.34 9.82
CA LEU A 244 -12.80 10.42 8.86
C LEU A 244 -14.05 11.25 8.62
N ARG A 245 -13.85 12.56 8.48
CA ARG A 245 -14.89 13.48 8.01
C ARG A 245 -15.18 13.25 6.54
N PRO A 246 -16.37 13.63 6.04
CA PRO A 246 -16.58 13.77 4.61
C PRO A 246 -15.47 14.66 3.99
N GLY A 247 -14.86 14.21 2.91
CA GLY A 247 -13.70 14.85 2.29
C GLY A 247 -12.35 14.59 2.97
N GLY A 248 -12.33 13.91 4.12
CA GLY A 248 -11.11 13.49 4.81
C GLY A 248 -10.37 12.39 4.07
N VAL A 249 -9.06 12.28 4.30
CA VAL A 249 -8.17 11.40 3.54
C VAL A 249 -7.39 10.47 4.47
N MET A 250 -7.23 9.21 4.04
CA MET A 250 -6.29 8.26 4.60
C MET A 250 -5.19 7.99 3.58
N LEU A 251 -3.93 8.13 3.98
CA LEU A 251 -2.75 7.81 3.19
C LEU A 251 -1.92 6.75 3.93
N PHE A 252 -1.67 5.61 3.31
CA PHE A 252 -0.88 4.57 3.97
C PHE A 252 -0.06 3.73 3.00
N THR A 253 1.07 3.20 3.50
CA THR A 253 1.91 2.25 2.78
C THR A 253 1.55 0.82 3.13
N TYR A 254 1.77 -0.10 2.19
CA TYR A 254 1.55 -1.53 2.37
C TYR A 254 2.44 -2.35 1.42
N ASN A 255 2.63 -3.63 1.75
CA ASN A 255 3.40 -4.56 0.92
C ASN A 255 2.51 -5.14 -0.19
N ASN A 256 2.58 -4.59 -1.39
CA ASN A 256 1.72 -4.99 -2.51
C ASN A 256 2.24 -6.24 -3.22
N CYS A 257 1.73 -7.41 -2.85
CA CYS A 257 2.12 -8.71 -3.42
C CYS A 257 1.61 -8.97 -4.84
N ASN A 258 0.99 -8.00 -5.49
CA ASN A 258 0.82 -8.03 -6.93
C ASN A 258 2.16 -7.86 -7.68
N TYR A 259 3.25 -7.58 -6.96
CA TYR A 259 4.60 -7.44 -7.49
C TYR A 259 5.55 -8.50 -6.94
N PRO A 260 6.41 -9.10 -7.80
CA PRO A 260 7.29 -10.22 -7.41
C PRO A 260 8.21 -9.90 -6.24
N LYS A 261 8.74 -8.66 -6.15
CA LYS A 261 9.63 -8.23 -5.06
C LYS A 261 8.93 -8.16 -3.72
N ALA A 262 7.64 -7.80 -3.71
CA ALA A 262 6.83 -7.79 -2.48
C ALA A 262 6.60 -9.22 -1.98
N VAL A 263 6.36 -10.17 -2.88
CA VAL A 263 6.27 -11.61 -2.55
C VAL A 263 7.60 -12.13 -1.99
N ASP A 264 8.75 -11.73 -2.56
CA ASP A 264 10.08 -12.05 -2.03
C ASP A 264 10.28 -11.61 -0.56
N LYS A 265 9.67 -10.49 -0.16
CA LYS A 265 9.73 -10.03 1.23
C LYS A 265 8.89 -10.91 2.16
N VAL A 266 7.77 -11.42 1.67
CA VAL A 266 6.95 -12.39 2.41
C VAL A 266 7.68 -13.72 2.54
N ASP A 267 8.22 -14.26 1.44
CA ASP A 267 9.03 -15.50 1.45
C ASP A 267 10.20 -15.44 2.44
N LYS A 268 10.75 -14.24 2.68
CA LYS A 268 11.83 -13.98 3.64
C LYS A 268 11.33 -13.61 5.03
N MET A 269 10.04 -13.72 5.31
CA MET A 269 9.42 -13.37 6.58
C MET A 269 9.69 -11.92 7.02
N GLN A 270 9.85 -10.99 6.06
CA GLN A 270 10.16 -9.59 6.35
C GLN A 270 8.90 -8.72 6.39
N TYR A 271 7.90 -9.03 5.55
CA TYR A 271 6.64 -8.31 5.45
C TYR A 271 5.47 -9.29 5.36
N SER A 272 4.28 -8.82 5.69
CA SER A 272 3.04 -9.58 5.53
C SER A 272 2.56 -9.58 4.07
N TYR A 273 1.81 -10.61 3.71
CA TYR A 273 1.17 -10.72 2.40
C TYR A 273 -0.04 -9.79 2.32
N THR A 274 -0.11 -9.01 1.25
CA THR A 274 -1.29 -8.20 0.91
C THR A 274 -1.52 -8.23 -0.59
N ASN A 275 -2.69 -8.71 -1.02
CA ASN A 275 -3.11 -8.59 -2.41
C ASN A 275 -3.63 -7.16 -2.65
N GLY A 276 -2.86 -6.36 -3.39
CA GLY A 276 -3.20 -4.94 -3.62
C GLY A 276 -4.50 -4.74 -4.41
N ASN A 277 -4.87 -5.66 -5.30
CA ASN A 277 -6.12 -5.57 -6.05
C ASN A 277 -7.32 -5.81 -5.14
N THR A 278 -7.27 -6.85 -4.33
CA THR A 278 -8.32 -7.17 -3.35
C THR A 278 -8.47 -6.04 -2.33
N LEU A 279 -7.34 -5.51 -1.81
CA LEU A 279 -7.38 -4.38 -0.89
C LEU A 279 -8.00 -3.13 -1.54
N LYS A 280 -7.67 -2.80 -2.79
CA LYS A 280 -8.29 -1.68 -3.52
C LYS A 280 -9.79 -1.89 -3.74
N GLN A 281 -10.22 -3.12 -4.03
CA GLN A 281 -11.64 -3.48 -4.16
C GLN A 281 -12.37 -3.31 -2.83
N PHE A 282 -11.77 -3.80 -1.73
CA PHE A 282 -12.31 -3.62 -0.39
C PHE A 282 -12.46 -2.13 -0.04
N CYS A 283 -11.45 -1.30 -0.26
CA CYS A 283 -11.53 0.14 -0.02
C CYS A 283 -12.71 0.80 -0.78
N LYS A 284 -12.92 0.41 -2.03
CA LYS A 284 -14.08 0.89 -2.82
C LYS A 284 -15.41 0.39 -2.27
N SER A 285 -15.48 -0.89 -1.84
CA SER A 285 -16.73 -1.48 -1.35
C SER A 285 -17.25 -0.83 -0.07
N ILE A 286 -16.34 -0.32 0.78
CA ILE A 286 -16.71 0.44 1.99
C ILE A 286 -17.00 1.92 1.72
N GLY A 287 -16.81 2.39 0.49
CA GLY A 287 -17.18 3.73 0.06
C GLY A 287 -16.03 4.72 -0.12
N PHE A 288 -14.78 4.32 -0.02
CA PHE A 288 -13.65 5.21 -0.33
C PHE A 288 -13.50 5.46 -1.85
N GLU A 289 -13.17 6.69 -2.18
CA GLU A 289 -12.60 7.06 -3.47
C GLU A 289 -11.08 6.86 -3.43
N ILE A 290 -10.49 6.13 -4.39
CA ILE A 290 -9.05 6.02 -4.54
C ILE A 290 -8.58 7.25 -5.32
N VAL A 291 -7.97 8.22 -4.64
CA VAL A 291 -7.46 9.46 -5.25
C VAL A 291 -6.20 9.16 -6.06
N SER A 292 -5.30 8.39 -5.47
CA SER A 292 -4.10 7.90 -6.15
C SER A 292 -3.62 6.58 -5.57
N SER A 293 -2.88 5.84 -6.38
CA SER A 293 -2.11 4.68 -5.94
C SER A 293 -0.70 4.78 -6.50
N TYR A 294 0.27 4.48 -5.68
CA TYR A 294 1.65 4.35 -6.09
C TYR A 294 2.10 2.91 -5.94
N ASP A 295 2.71 2.40 -6.98
CA ASP A 295 3.22 1.03 -7.01
C ASP A 295 4.75 1.07 -7.09
N GLY A 296 5.40 0.57 -6.04
CA GLY A 296 6.85 0.65 -5.86
C GLY A 296 7.69 -0.21 -6.80
N GLU A 297 7.06 -0.99 -7.68
CA GLU A 297 7.77 -1.88 -8.61
C GLU A 297 8.70 -1.14 -9.57
N LYS A 298 8.36 0.08 -9.94
CA LYS A 298 9.15 0.89 -10.87
C LYS A 298 10.50 1.32 -10.30
N GLU A 299 10.66 1.25 -9.00
CA GLU A 299 11.90 1.59 -8.31
C GLU A 299 12.72 0.33 -8.10
N ILE A 300 13.97 0.32 -8.56
CA ILE A 300 14.81 -0.90 -8.66
C ILE A 300 14.95 -1.66 -7.33
N ASN A 301 14.87 -0.96 -6.21
CA ASN A 301 15.12 -1.55 -4.90
C ASN A 301 13.97 -1.37 -3.89
N TRP A 302 12.85 -0.82 -4.28
CA TRP A 302 11.74 -0.55 -3.40
C TRP A 302 10.48 -1.32 -3.81
N CYS A 303 9.89 -2.05 -2.88
CA CYS A 303 8.66 -2.84 -3.11
C CYS A 303 7.41 -2.29 -2.40
N VAL A 304 7.54 -1.17 -1.68
CA VAL A 304 6.43 -0.59 -0.92
C VAL A 304 5.51 0.23 -1.82
N SER A 305 4.23 -0.08 -1.75
CA SER A 305 3.17 0.67 -2.42
C SER A 305 2.40 1.53 -1.41
N TRP A 306 1.65 2.53 -1.88
CA TRP A 306 0.72 3.27 -1.02
C TRP A 306 -0.59 3.58 -1.71
N LEU A 307 -1.61 3.76 -0.89
CA LEU A 307 -2.94 4.21 -1.30
C LEU A 307 -3.26 5.55 -0.66
N GLU A 308 -3.86 6.44 -1.45
CA GLU A 308 -4.45 7.71 -1.07
C GLU A 308 -5.97 7.58 -1.23
N LEU A 309 -6.67 7.42 -0.10
CA LEU A 309 -8.11 7.14 -0.02
C LEU A 309 -8.84 8.36 0.50
N LYS A 310 -9.90 8.80 -0.18
CA LYS A 310 -10.73 9.93 0.24
C LYS A 310 -12.13 9.44 0.62
N LYS A 311 -12.63 9.84 1.78
CA LYS A 311 -14.04 9.68 2.10
C LYS A 311 -14.86 10.67 1.27
N PRO A 312 -15.91 10.25 0.56
CA PRO A 312 -16.72 11.14 -0.27
C PRO A 312 -17.20 12.39 0.49
N GLY A 313 -17.30 13.51 -0.22
CA GLY A 313 -17.73 14.79 0.33
C GLY A 313 -16.63 15.85 0.37
N GLU A 314 -16.88 16.92 1.09
CA GLU A 314 -15.96 18.06 1.23
C GLU A 314 -15.63 18.33 2.69
N LEU A 315 -14.37 18.70 2.95
CA LEU A 315 -13.94 19.19 4.25
C LEU A 315 -14.44 20.63 4.42
N THR A 316 -15.59 20.78 5.12
CA THR A 316 -16.12 22.10 5.44
C THR A 316 -15.43 22.65 6.68
N SER A 317 -14.84 23.84 6.60
CA SER A 317 -14.17 24.51 7.72
C SER A 317 -15.13 24.74 8.89
N LEU A 318 -14.84 24.14 10.05
CA LEU A 318 -15.60 24.39 11.27
C LEU A 318 -15.42 25.84 11.77
N ARG A 319 -14.31 26.46 11.49
CA ARG A 319 -13.97 27.81 11.98
C ARG A 319 -14.55 28.94 11.09
N GLY A 320 -14.71 28.68 9.78
CA GLY A 320 -15.25 29.67 8.86
C GLY A 320 -16.73 30.00 9.10
N GLY A 321 -17.55 29.00 9.38
CA GLY A 321 -19.00 29.20 9.63
C GLY A 321 -19.32 29.96 10.91
N GLN A 322 -18.54 29.72 11.98
CA GLN A 322 -18.78 30.42 13.26
C GLN A 322 -18.33 31.89 13.24
N ASN A 323 -17.27 32.23 12.48
CA ASN A 323 -16.82 33.63 12.39
C ASN A 323 -17.70 34.45 11.48
N LEU A 324 -18.23 33.90 10.39
CA LEU A 324 -19.20 34.59 9.53
C LEU A 324 -20.55 34.82 10.24
N ALA A 325 -21.02 33.87 11.02
CA ALA A 325 -22.25 34.03 11.82
C ALA A 325 -22.07 35.09 12.91
N ARG A 326 -20.90 35.20 13.54
CA ARG A 326 -20.64 36.28 14.54
C ARG A 326 -20.49 37.66 13.90
N ILE A 327 -19.88 37.76 12.72
CA ILE A 327 -19.76 39.03 12.00
C ILE A 327 -21.12 39.53 11.54
N ASN A 328 -22.01 38.64 11.08
CA ASN A 328 -23.37 39.01 10.69
C ASN A 328 -24.33 39.31 11.87
N GLN A 329 -23.95 38.97 13.11
CA GLN A 329 -24.68 39.34 14.30
C GLN A 329 -24.23 40.69 14.91
N LEU A 330 -23.14 41.24 14.40
CA LEU A 330 -22.57 42.54 14.84
C LEU A 330 -22.83 43.67 13.83
N GLN A 331 -23.54 43.39 12.73
CA GLN A 331 -24.13 44.36 11.80
C GLN A 331 -25.65 44.46 12.03
#